data_1afeb34d7044d86d6a153501f72c720f
#
_entry.id   1afeb34d7044d86d6a153501f72c720f
#
_cell.length_a   1.000
_cell.length_b   1.000
_cell.length_c   1.000
_cell.angle_alpha   90.00
_cell.angle_beta   90.00
_cell.angle_gamma   90.00
#
_symmetry.space_group_name_H-M   'P 1'
#
loop_
_entity.id
_entity.type
_entity.pdbx_description
1 polymer ?
#
loop_
_entity_poly.entity_id
_entity_poly.type
_entity_poly.pdbx_seq_one_letter_code
_entity_poly.pdbx_strand_id
1 'polypeptide(L)'
;MNCYFNYKMKIAYLISVYKDPQQFVRMLKALRGKETYFFIHVDAKVDDKIFIDNLPIDLLPYVIFTSKRYYIQWGGFNQVLYQKELLYTCVHSKICFERVFLLTG
;
A
#
# COMPACT_ATOMS: atom_id res chain seq x y z
N MET A 1 17.22 -12.36 0.89
CA MET A 1 17.61 -11.41 -0.16
C MET A 1 18.71 -10.50 0.34
N ASN A 2 19.73 -10.27 -0.47
CA ASN A 2 20.87 -9.43 -0.09
C ASN A 2 20.64 -8.01 -0.61
N CYS A 3 20.48 -7.05 0.33
CA CYS A 3 20.20 -5.66 -0.03
C CYS A 3 21.46 -4.81 -0.24
N TYR A 4 22.65 -5.38 -0.01
CA TYR A 4 23.89 -4.61 -0.09
C TYR A 4 24.24 -4.14 -1.49
N PHE A 5 23.76 -4.84 -2.51
CA PHE A 5 24.06 -4.51 -3.90
C PHE A 5 22.94 -3.73 -4.57
N ASN A 6 21.99 -3.27 -3.81
CA ASN A 6 20.88 -2.50 -4.34
C ASN A 6 21.19 -1.02 -4.17
N TYR A 7 21.69 -0.39 -5.25
CA TYR A 7 22.09 1.01 -5.22
C TYR A 7 20.94 1.98 -5.43
N LYS A 8 19.74 1.49 -5.78
CA LYS A 8 18.58 2.35 -6.01
C LYS A 8 17.82 2.53 -4.70
N MET A 9 17.51 3.80 -4.38
CA MET A 9 16.66 4.10 -3.23
C MET A 9 15.24 3.67 -3.53
N LYS A 10 14.79 2.61 -2.89
CA LYS A 10 13.40 2.14 -3.01
C LYS A 10 12.61 2.57 -1.79
N ILE A 11 11.44 3.11 -2.05
CA ILE A 11 10.55 3.61 -1.00
C ILE A 11 9.24 2.84 -1.07
N ALA A 12 8.75 2.44 0.10
CA ALA A 12 7.44 1.79 0.22
C ALA A 12 6.50 2.68 1.01
N TYR A 13 5.30 2.87 0.49
CA TYR A 13 4.19 3.48 1.21
C TYR A 13 3.18 2.40 1.56
N LEU A 14 2.83 2.31 2.82
CA LEU A 14 1.82 1.39 3.34
C LEU A 14 0.57 2.20 3.62
N ILE A 15 -0.50 1.96 2.85
CA ILE A 15 -1.67 2.84 2.85
C ILE A 15 -2.93 2.01 3.08
N SER A 16 -3.80 2.48 3.98
CA SER A 16 -5.13 1.90 4.15
C SER A 16 -6.17 2.87 3.61
N VAL A 17 -7.10 2.36 2.83
CA VAL A 17 -8.14 3.16 2.17
C VAL A 17 -9.52 2.56 2.39
N TYR A 18 -10.56 3.40 2.39
CA TYR A 18 -11.95 2.93 2.52
C TYR A 18 -12.95 3.76 1.73
N LYS A 19 -12.53 4.89 1.15
CA LYS A 19 -13.42 5.76 0.40
C LYS A 19 -12.66 6.57 -0.63
N ASP A 20 -13.39 7.21 -1.54
CA ASP A 20 -12.91 8.19 -2.50
C ASP A 20 -11.76 7.66 -3.36
N PRO A 21 -12.07 6.77 -4.33
CA PRO A 21 -11.05 6.21 -5.21
C PRO A 21 -10.28 7.27 -6.01
N GLN A 22 -10.93 8.39 -6.35
CA GLN A 22 -10.26 9.45 -7.10
C GLN A 22 -9.20 10.14 -6.26
N GLN A 23 -9.50 10.39 -4.99
CA GLN A 23 -8.53 10.96 -4.05
C GLN A 23 -7.36 10.00 -3.84
N PHE A 24 -7.65 8.71 -3.76
CA PHE A 24 -6.63 7.66 -3.67
C PHE A 24 -5.65 7.75 -4.86
N VAL A 25 -6.18 7.81 -6.07
CA VAL A 25 -5.34 7.90 -7.27
C VAL A 25 -4.51 9.19 -7.27
N ARG A 26 -5.11 10.31 -6.87
CA ARG A 26 -4.38 11.59 -6.78
C ARG A 26 -3.23 11.50 -5.77
N MET A 27 -3.47 10.85 -4.64
CA MET A 27 -2.44 10.65 -3.62
C MET A 27 -1.27 9.82 -4.18
N LEU A 28 -1.57 8.73 -4.87
CA LEU A 28 -0.52 7.90 -5.47
C LEU A 28 0.29 8.69 -6.49
N LYS A 29 -0.38 9.47 -7.33
CA LYS A 29 0.31 10.30 -8.33
C LYS A 29 1.21 11.35 -7.69
N ALA A 30 0.76 11.93 -6.57
CA ALA A 30 1.54 12.93 -5.85
C ALA A 30 2.77 12.33 -5.16
N LEU A 31 2.66 11.09 -4.69
CA LEU A 31 3.74 10.42 -3.96
C LEU A 31 4.70 9.65 -4.88
N ARG A 32 4.30 9.38 -6.11
CA ARG A 32 5.10 8.54 -6.99
C ARG A 32 6.45 9.18 -7.30
N GLY A 33 7.46 8.34 -7.40
CA GLY A 33 8.79 8.72 -7.77
C GLY A 33 9.49 7.53 -8.41
N LYS A 34 10.80 7.66 -8.62
CA LYS A 34 11.58 6.51 -9.08
C LYS A 34 11.63 5.48 -7.97
N GLU A 35 11.35 4.22 -8.31
CA GLU A 35 11.43 3.11 -7.36
C GLU A 35 10.52 3.31 -6.14
N THR A 36 9.32 3.85 -6.36
CA THR A 36 8.32 4.01 -5.31
C THR A 36 7.23 2.96 -5.47
N TYR A 37 6.97 2.21 -4.39
CA TYR A 37 6.00 1.13 -4.36
C TYR A 37 4.92 1.44 -3.35
N PHE A 38 3.69 1.00 -3.65
CA PHE A 38 2.54 1.24 -2.79
C PHE A 38 1.93 -0.08 -2.39
N PHE A 39 1.82 -0.31 -1.09
CA PHE A 39 1.14 -1.47 -0.52
C PHE A 39 -0.18 -0.98 0.05
N ILE A 40 -1.27 -1.54 -0.44
CA ILE A 40 -2.60 -1.00 -0.19
C ILE A 40 -3.45 -2.02 0.54
N HIS A 41 -4.02 -1.60 1.67
CA HIS A 41 -5.05 -2.32 2.39
C HIS A 41 -6.38 -1.63 2.14
N VAL A 42 -7.35 -2.35 1.60
CA VAL A 42 -8.71 -1.82 1.42
C VAL A 42 -9.57 -2.34 2.55
N ASP A 43 -10.25 -1.43 3.26
CA ASP A 43 -11.15 -1.79 4.35
C ASP A 43 -12.17 -2.82 3.86
N ALA A 44 -12.40 -3.87 4.66
CA ALA A 44 -13.27 -4.97 4.27
C ALA A 44 -14.73 -4.56 4.08
N LYS A 45 -15.13 -3.39 4.59
CA LYS A 45 -16.52 -2.92 4.42
C LYS A 45 -16.80 -2.31 3.04
N VAL A 46 -15.80 -2.17 2.17
CA VAL A 46 -16.00 -1.63 0.82
C VAL A 46 -15.49 -2.62 -0.21
N ASP A 47 -16.00 -2.49 -1.45
CA ASP A 47 -15.55 -3.32 -2.57
C ASP A 47 -14.19 -2.78 -3.05
N ASP A 48 -13.17 -3.63 -3.05
CA ASP A 48 -11.84 -3.23 -3.47
C ASP A 48 -11.74 -2.92 -4.97
N LYS A 49 -12.69 -3.40 -5.77
CA LYS A 49 -12.70 -3.12 -7.20
C LYS A 49 -12.77 -1.64 -7.52
N ILE A 50 -13.41 -0.84 -6.66
CA ILE A 50 -13.50 0.59 -6.90
C ILE A 50 -12.13 1.26 -6.87
N PHE A 51 -11.18 0.68 -6.13
CA PHE A 51 -9.80 1.18 -6.10
C PHE A 51 -8.97 0.58 -7.22
N ILE A 52 -9.13 -0.72 -7.47
CA ILE A 52 -8.34 -1.42 -8.48
C ILE A 52 -8.67 -0.89 -9.88
N ASP A 53 -9.94 -0.72 -10.19
CA ASP A 53 -10.40 -0.34 -11.53
C ASP A 53 -10.05 1.12 -11.88
N ASN A 54 -9.78 1.96 -10.88
CA ASN A 54 -9.42 3.35 -11.08
C ASN A 54 -7.92 3.59 -11.18
N LEU A 55 -7.11 2.54 -11.02
CA LEU A 55 -5.65 2.69 -11.08
C LEU A 55 -5.18 2.97 -12.50
N PRO A 56 -4.33 4.00 -12.71
CA PRO A 56 -3.68 4.19 -13.99
C PRO A 56 -2.79 3.01 -14.34
N ILE A 57 -2.71 2.69 -15.63
CA ILE A 57 -1.99 1.52 -16.09
C ILE A 57 -0.48 1.61 -15.80
N ASP A 58 0.05 2.82 -15.78
CA ASP A 58 1.48 3.05 -15.49
C ASP A 58 1.82 2.87 -14.00
N LEU A 59 0.83 2.92 -13.11
CA LEU A 59 1.03 2.67 -11.69
C LEU A 59 0.84 1.20 -11.29
N LEU A 60 0.18 0.41 -12.12
CA LEU A 60 -0.14 -0.98 -11.77
C LEU A 60 1.08 -1.81 -11.33
N PRO A 61 2.24 -1.72 -11.98
CA PRO A 61 3.39 -2.53 -11.55
C PRO A 61 3.92 -2.17 -10.18
N TYR A 62 3.57 -1.00 -9.66
CA TYR A 62 4.10 -0.48 -8.39
C TYR A 62 3.08 -0.52 -7.26
N VAL A 63 1.88 -1.05 -7.50
CA VAL A 63 0.81 -1.11 -6.51
C VAL A 63 0.51 -2.56 -6.18
N ILE A 64 0.57 -2.89 -4.90
CA ILE A 64 0.36 -4.25 -4.40
C ILE A 64 -0.72 -4.19 -3.33
N PHE A 65 -1.81 -4.92 -3.54
CA PHE A 65 -2.89 -5.00 -2.57
C PHE A 65 -2.63 -6.15 -1.60
N THR A 66 -3.03 -5.97 -0.33
CA THR A 66 -2.90 -7.04 0.65
C THR A 66 -3.86 -8.18 0.30
N SER A 67 -3.46 -9.42 0.63
CA SER A 67 -4.30 -10.60 0.38
C SER A 67 -5.44 -10.70 1.39
N LYS A 68 -5.23 -10.20 2.60
CA LYS A 68 -6.25 -10.17 3.64
C LYS A 68 -6.72 -8.75 3.85
N ARG A 69 -8.02 -8.60 4.11
CA ARG A 69 -8.63 -7.31 4.40
C ARG A 69 -9.35 -7.38 5.71
N TYR A 70 -9.25 -6.30 6.48
CA TYR A 70 -9.83 -6.20 7.80
C TYR A 70 -10.84 -5.08 7.85
N TYR A 71 -11.87 -5.28 8.65
CA TYR A 71 -12.90 -4.29 8.92
C TYR A 71 -12.35 -3.33 9.97
N ILE A 72 -12.09 -2.07 9.59
CA ILE A 72 -11.46 -1.11 10.49
C ILE A 72 -12.53 -0.38 11.27
N GLN A 73 -12.44 -0.44 12.60
CA GLN A 73 -13.27 0.35 13.51
C GLN A 73 -12.37 1.23 14.36
N TRP A 74 -12.82 2.45 14.56
CA TRP A 74 -12.06 3.41 15.39
C TRP A 74 -11.91 2.88 16.81
N GLY A 75 -10.66 2.90 17.32
CA GLY A 75 -10.35 2.36 18.64
C GLY A 75 -10.38 0.86 18.74
N GLY A 76 -10.61 0.15 17.64
CA GLY A 76 -10.68 -1.28 17.61
C GLY A 76 -9.35 -1.98 17.39
N PHE A 77 -9.32 -3.25 17.77
CA PHE A 77 -8.13 -4.09 17.63
C PHE A 77 -7.70 -4.25 16.17
N ASN A 78 -8.62 -4.13 15.24
CA ASN A 78 -8.37 -4.33 13.82
C ASN A 78 -7.42 -3.28 13.22
N GLN A 79 -7.21 -2.15 13.91
CA GLN A 79 -6.22 -1.17 13.47
C GLN A 79 -4.81 -1.77 13.50
N VAL A 80 -4.53 -2.60 14.49
CA VAL A 80 -3.24 -3.31 14.58
C VAL A 80 -3.15 -4.38 13.49
N LEU A 81 -4.25 -5.07 13.23
CA LEU A 81 -4.27 -6.18 12.27
C LEU A 81 -3.98 -5.71 10.85
N TYR A 82 -4.61 -4.62 10.40
CA TYR A 82 -4.36 -4.17 9.03
C TYR A 82 -2.94 -3.63 8.85
N GLN A 83 -2.40 -3.01 9.89
CA GLN A 83 -1.01 -2.54 9.85
C GLN A 83 -0.03 -3.71 9.74
N LYS A 84 -0.28 -4.77 10.50
CA LYS A 84 0.52 -5.99 10.41
C LYS A 84 0.45 -6.62 9.03
N GLU A 85 -0.74 -6.63 8.43
CA GLU A 85 -0.93 -7.19 7.10
C GLU A 85 -0.16 -6.39 6.05
N LEU A 86 -0.18 -5.07 6.15
CA LEU A 86 0.60 -4.20 5.26
C LEU A 86 2.09 -4.48 5.39
N LEU A 87 2.60 -4.56 6.61
CA LEU A 87 4.00 -4.86 6.85
C LEU A 87 4.37 -6.26 6.34
N TYR A 88 3.51 -7.23 6.57
CA TYR A 88 3.70 -8.59 6.09
C TYR A 88 3.82 -8.61 4.56
N THR A 89 2.90 -7.95 3.87
CA THR A 89 2.90 -7.88 2.42
C THR A 89 4.17 -7.21 1.90
N CYS A 90 4.59 -6.13 2.56
CA CYS A 90 5.81 -5.41 2.20
C CYS A 90 7.04 -6.31 2.33
N VAL A 91 7.18 -6.99 3.46
CA VAL A 91 8.33 -7.87 3.71
C VAL A 91 8.36 -9.03 2.72
N HIS A 92 7.20 -9.62 2.44
CA HIS A 92 7.10 -10.79 1.57
C HIS A 92 7.14 -10.44 0.08
N SER A 93 7.18 -9.17 -0.28
CA SER A 93 7.39 -8.74 -1.66
C SER A 93 8.80 -9.05 -2.15
N LYS A 94 9.72 -9.31 -1.22
CA LYS A 94 11.14 -9.58 -1.50
C LYS A 94 11.85 -8.39 -2.15
N ILE A 95 11.31 -7.20 -1.99
CA ILE A 95 11.93 -5.96 -2.43
C ILE A 95 12.59 -5.32 -1.21
N CYS A 96 13.83 -4.86 -1.38
CA CYS A 96 14.56 -4.17 -0.33
C CYS A 96 14.25 -2.69 -0.39
N PHE A 97 13.61 -2.17 0.65
CA PHE A 97 13.27 -0.76 0.73
C PHE A 97 14.21 -0.05 1.69
N GLU A 98 14.64 1.14 1.29
CA GLU A 98 15.42 1.99 2.16
C GLU A 98 14.54 2.70 3.18
N ARG A 99 13.33 3.08 2.78
CA ARG A 99 12.36 3.74 3.66
C ARG A 99 10.98 3.16 3.47
N VAL A 100 10.26 3.07 4.57
CA VAL A 100 8.88 2.58 4.60
C VAL A 100 8.05 3.59 5.39
N PHE A 101 6.97 4.09 4.78
CA PHE A 101 6.08 5.05 5.40
C PHE A 101 4.69 4.43 5.56
N LEU A 102 4.09 4.62 6.73
CA LEU A 102 2.71 4.19 7.00
C LEU A 102 1.81 5.42 6.93
N LEU A 103 0.84 5.38 6.01
CA LEU A 103 -0.10 6.47 5.81
C LEU A 103 -1.52 5.96 6.00
N THR A 104 -2.37 6.81 6.58
CA THR A 104 -3.81 6.57 6.68
C THR A 104 -4.51 7.53 5.74
N GLY A 105 -5.30 6.96 4.83
CA GLY A 105 -5.97 7.76 3.82
C GLY A 105 -7.41 8.03 4.10
#